data_c70a1b767fc12204bbf58923da3e19c5
#
_entry.id   c70a1b767fc12204bbf58923da3e19c5
#
_cell.length_a   1.000
_cell.length_b   1.000
_cell.length_c   1.000
_cell.angle_alpha   90.00
_cell.angle_beta   90.00
_cell.angle_gamma   90.00
#
_symmetry.space_group_name_H-M   'P 1'
#
loop_
_entity.id
_entity.type
_entity.pdbx_description
1 polymer ?
#
loop_
_entity_poly.entity_id
_entity_poly.type
_entity_poly.pdbx_seq_one_letter_code
_entity_poly.pdbx_strand_id
1 'polypeptide(L)'
;WACIRYGVGETLFKVGDGLKIEPWLAEKFEKIDDLTWKIMLKKNVTFSNGEAMTPQKVIDSLKRVGDMNERAGFLKTAVYTVDGDAVVIKTEKPRLTLINDLADPYATIIDVANTKDFEKAPIATGPFVMASYESNKKAVMKKNPKYWGGEVKSDGVEYTKVTDANALAMSLQGGEVDIAQDLTVDAAENIAKKDNLVVKRVAQPRVYQMYFNLNKMQDKAVREAIMYGVNKKDIGEKLMKGSVSAAYSAFPDDSAYGAKNLKPRMFDAAKAKQILADAGYKDTNGDGIVEKDGKPLTVQFSVYKRAAIAPIATEMQAQLKQIGIDVQIKNFEKATFFAPGDFDIALYYVVTMPVGDPYDFLYNAYDKDSKVNFGHYNNPEVQGWLEELQKLPDGEARVQLVHKIQQAVIDDAAMDFVGFNTIQVGMGKNVKGYLITPNDYYQVTKDLEK
;
A
#
# COMPACT_ATOMS: atom_id res chain seq x y z
N TRP A 1 -5.45 -10.73 -5.22
CA TRP A 1 -4.61 -9.84 -6.05
C TRP A 1 -4.24 -10.46 -7.40
N ALA A 2 -3.79 -11.71 -7.44
CA ALA A 2 -3.37 -12.37 -8.67
C ALA A 2 -4.44 -12.31 -9.76
N CYS A 3 -5.68 -12.58 -9.42
CA CYS A 3 -6.81 -12.60 -10.35
C CYS A 3 -7.00 -11.25 -11.07
N ILE A 4 -6.97 -10.13 -10.33
CA ILE A 4 -7.07 -8.78 -10.89
C ILE A 4 -5.82 -8.42 -11.68
N ARG A 5 -4.62 -8.63 -11.10
CA ARG A 5 -3.34 -8.29 -11.71
C ARG A 5 -3.13 -8.97 -13.06
N TYR A 6 -3.57 -10.21 -13.15
CA TYR A 6 -3.42 -11.04 -14.35
C TYR A 6 -4.54 -10.82 -15.39
N GLY A 7 -5.48 -9.89 -15.12
CA GLY A 7 -6.58 -9.61 -16.03
C GLY A 7 -7.60 -10.75 -16.12
N VAL A 8 -7.68 -11.64 -15.13
CA VAL A 8 -8.64 -12.75 -15.08
C VAL A 8 -9.96 -12.31 -14.48
N GLY A 9 -9.93 -11.45 -13.48
CA GLY A 9 -11.11 -10.99 -12.77
C GLY A 9 -11.21 -9.47 -12.66
N GLU A 10 -12.41 -9.01 -12.38
CA GLU A 10 -12.75 -7.60 -12.20
C GLU A 10 -13.60 -7.43 -10.94
N THR A 11 -13.59 -6.22 -10.37
CA THR A 11 -14.39 -5.82 -9.21
C THR A 11 -15.53 -4.89 -9.62
N LEU A 12 -16.47 -4.63 -8.73
CA LEU A 12 -17.57 -3.69 -9.01
C LEU A 12 -17.04 -2.27 -9.26
N PHE A 13 -16.02 -1.88 -8.53
CA PHE A 13 -15.30 -0.61 -8.67
C PHE A 13 -13.80 -0.87 -8.83
N LYS A 14 -13.07 0.11 -9.32
CA LYS A 14 -11.59 0.08 -9.41
C LYS A 14 -10.99 1.36 -8.86
N VAL A 15 -9.73 1.28 -8.50
CA VAL A 15 -8.92 2.45 -8.13
C VAL A 15 -8.33 3.05 -9.40
N GLY A 16 -8.74 4.25 -9.74
CA GLY A 16 -8.27 5.00 -10.89
C GLY A 16 -7.13 5.96 -10.57
N ASP A 17 -6.96 6.97 -11.41
CA ASP A 17 -5.92 7.98 -11.27
C ASP A 17 -6.09 8.79 -9.98
N GLY A 18 -4.97 9.11 -9.34
CA GLY A 18 -4.95 9.80 -8.05
C GLY A 18 -5.61 9.01 -6.91
N LEU A 19 -5.68 7.68 -7.05
CA LEU A 19 -6.31 6.75 -6.09
C LEU A 19 -7.82 6.97 -5.90
N LYS A 20 -8.51 7.61 -6.86
CA LYS A 20 -9.96 7.79 -6.84
C LYS A 20 -10.68 6.51 -7.23
N ILE A 21 -11.85 6.29 -6.63
CA ILE A 21 -12.69 5.14 -6.98
C ILE A 21 -13.52 5.44 -8.22
N GLU A 22 -13.49 4.51 -9.17
CA GLU A 22 -14.25 4.56 -10.43
C GLU A 22 -15.13 3.33 -10.59
N PRO A 23 -16.35 3.45 -11.18
CA PRO A 23 -17.15 2.29 -11.57
C PRO A 23 -16.41 1.37 -12.55
N TRP A 24 -16.49 0.03 -12.34
CA TRP A 24 -15.94 -0.97 -13.27
C TRP A 24 -17.02 -1.93 -13.76
N LEU A 25 -17.37 -2.99 -12.99
CA LEU A 25 -18.54 -3.84 -13.29
C LEU A 25 -19.85 -3.18 -12.85
N ALA A 26 -19.81 -2.26 -11.90
CA ALA A 26 -20.91 -1.35 -11.62
C ALA A 26 -20.99 -0.25 -12.69
N GLU A 27 -22.20 0.20 -12.99
CA GLU A 27 -22.46 1.41 -13.79
C GLU A 27 -22.42 2.65 -12.91
N LYS A 28 -23.11 2.59 -11.76
CA LYS A 28 -23.21 3.66 -10.76
C LYS A 28 -23.66 3.11 -9.41
N PHE A 29 -23.59 3.93 -8.40
CA PHE A 29 -24.08 3.60 -7.05
C PHE A 29 -24.87 4.77 -6.45
N GLU A 30 -25.66 4.45 -5.44
CA GLU A 30 -26.43 5.40 -4.64
C GLU A 30 -26.37 4.99 -3.17
N LYS A 31 -26.03 5.94 -2.29
CA LYS A 31 -26.16 5.77 -0.85
C LYS A 31 -27.58 6.10 -0.44
N ILE A 32 -28.38 5.09 -0.06
CA ILE A 32 -29.78 5.26 0.35
C ILE A 32 -29.85 5.82 1.78
N ASP A 33 -29.07 5.24 2.68
CA ASP A 33 -28.90 5.67 4.07
C ASP A 33 -27.51 5.29 4.59
N ASP A 34 -27.24 5.46 5.89
CA ASP A 34 -25.93 5.20 6.46
C ASP A 34 -25.52 3.71 6.45
N LEU A 35 -26.47 2.81 6.31
CA LEU A 35 -26.25 1.37 6.28
C LEU A 35 -26.45 0.79 4.88
N THR A 36 -27.14 1.48 3.97
CA THR A 36 -27.70 0.90 2.76
C THR A 36 -27.18 1.58 1.51
N TRP A 37 -26.64 0.78 0.61
CA TRP A 37 -26.13 1.19 -0.68
C TRP A 37 -26.81 0.40 -1.81
N LYS A 38 -27.18 1.09 -2.90
CA LYS A 38 -27.70 0.49 -4.12
C LYS A 38 -26.64 0.60 -5.21
N ILE A 39 -26.24 -0.53 -5.79
CA ILE A 39 -25.23 -0.63 -6.83
C ILE A 39 -25.89 -1.15 -8.10
N MET A 40 -25.98 -0.30 -9.12
CA MET A 40 -26.48 -0.65 -10.43
C MET A 40 -25.38 -1.33 -11.22
N LEU A 41 -25.65 -2.50 -11.78
CA LEU A 41 -24.69 -3.28 -12.55
C LEU A 41 -24.69 -2.87 -14.02
N LYS A 42 -23.52 -2.93 -14.66
CA LYS A 42 -23.41 -2.80 -16.11
C LYS A 42 -24.16 -3.93 -16.81
N LYS A 43 -24.86 -3.59 -17.89
CA LYS A 43 -25.53 -4.56 -18.76
C LYS A 43 -24.52 -5.30 -19.65
N ASN A 44 -24.92 -6.48 -20.10
CA ASN A 44 -24.15 -7.32 -21.05
C ASN A 44 -22.76 -7.77 -20.56
N VAL A 45 -22.52 -7.71 -19.25
CA VAL A 45 -21.32 -8.34 -18.67
C VAL A 45 -21.50 -9.84 -18.63
N THR A 46 -20.49 -10.58 -19.11
CA THR A 46 -20.46 -12.03 -19.08
C THR A 46 -19.22 -12.55 -18.37
N PHE A 47 -19.36 -13.68 -17.73
CA PHE A 47 -18.23 -14.48 -17.25
C PHE A 47 -17.51 -15.18 -18.40
N SER A 48 -16.30 -15.69 -18.16
CA SER A 48 -15.48 -16.38 -19.16
C SER A 48 -16.12 -17.66 -19.72
N ASN A 49 -17.08 -18.27 -19.01
CA ASN A 49 -17.90 -19.38 -19.50
C ASN A 49 -19.06 -18.93 -20.42
N GLY A 50 -19.30 -17.63 -20.53
CA GLY A 50 -20.38 -17.03 -21.33
C GLY A 50 -21.70 -16.83 -20.59
N GLU A 51 -21.78 -17.20 -19.30
CA GLU A 51 -22.93 -16.91 -18.45
C GLU A 51 -23.00 -15.41 -18.13
N ALA A 52 -24.22 -14.86 -18.08
CA ALA A 52 -24.44 -13.47 -17.72
C ALA A 52 -24.09 -13.19 -16.24
N MET A 53 -23.49 -12.04 -15.98
CA MET A 53 -23.32 -11.51 -14.62
C MET A 53 -24.67 -10.94 -14.15
N THR A 54 -25.35 -11.67 -13.28
CA THR A 54 -26.61 -11.25 -12.68
C THR A 54 -26.40 -10.70 -11.27
N PRO A 55 -27.34 -9.88 -10.73
CA PRO A 55 -27.25 -9.42 -9.35
C PRO A 55 -27.10 -10.57 -8.34
N GLN A 56 -27.78 -11.69 -8.57
CA GLN A 56 -27.66 -12.86 -7.69
C GLN A 56 -26.24 -13.44 -7.69
N LYS A 57 -25.58 -13.58 -8.85
CA LYS A 57 -24.21 -14.07 -8.96
C LYS A 57 -23.21 -13.12 -8.29
N VAL A 58 -23.45 -11.81 -8.37
CA VAL A 58 -22.65 -10.82 -7.63
C VAL A 58 -22.81 -11.00 -6.13
N ILE A 59 -24.04 -11.18 -5.63
CA ILE A 59 -24.33 -11.45 -4.22
C ILE A 59 -23.60 -12.72 -3.75
N ASP A 60 -23.70 -13.80 -4.52
CA ASP A 60 -23.07 -15.08 -4.17
C ASP A 60 -21.53 -14.94 -4.09
N SER A 61 -20.94 -14.17 -5.00
CA SER A 61 -19.52 -13.85 -4.97
C SER A 61 -19.13 -13.06 -3.71
N LEU A 62 -19.88 -11.99 -3.40
CA LEU A 62 -19.59 -11.14 -2.22
C LEU A 62 -19.78 -11.90 -0.89
N LYS A 63 -20.80 -12.75 -0.79
CA LYS A 63 -21.00 -13.62 0.40
C LYS A 63 -19.81 -14.54 0.59
N ARG A 64 -19.36 -15.21 -0.49
CA ARG A 64 -18.18 -16.07 -0.44
C ARG A 64 -16.95 -15.29 0.03
N VAL A 65 -16.73 -14.06 -0.44
CA VAL A 65 -15.64 -13.20 0.01
C VAL A 65 -15.73 -12.92 1.50
N GLY A 66 -16.92 -12.60 2.02
CA GLY A 66 -17.16 -12.39 3.45
C GLY A 66 -16.86 -13.62 4.31
N ASP A 67 -17.10 -14.83 3.78
CA ASP A 67 -16.80 -16.09 4.47
C ASP A 67 -15.30 -16.44 4.48
N MET A 68 -14.57 -16.07 3.42
CA MET A 68 -13.19 -16.50 3.20
C MET A 68 -12.14 -15.48 3.60
N ASN A 69 -12.49 -14.21 3.80
CA ASN A 69 -11.55 -13.13 4.06
C ASN A 69 -11.97 -12.32 5.29
N GLU A 70 -11.20 -12.42 6.37
CA GLU A 70 -11.46 -11.70 7.62
C GLU A 70 -11.57 -10.17 7.43
N ARG A 71 -10.81 -9.57 6.51
CA ARG A 71 -10.90 -8.13 6.17
C ARG A 71 -12.25 -7.75 5.56
N ALA A 72 -12.92 -8.70 4.93
CA ALA A 72 -14.23 -8.53 4.30
C ALA A 72 -15.38 -9.12 5.13
N GLY A 73 -15.18 -9.42 6.42
CA GLY A 73 -16.16 -10.04 7.30
C GLY A 73 -17.50 -9.28 7.37
N PHE A 74 -17.50 -7.97 7.12
CA PHE A 74 -18.72 -7.16 7.02
C PHE A 74 -19.64 -7.59 5.86
N LEU A 75 -19.10 -8.19 4.78
CA LEU A 75 -19.88 -8.75 3.69
C LEU A 75 -20.62 -10.03 4.10
N LYS A 76 -20.12 -10.75 5.08
CA LYS A 76 -20.78 -11.96 5.63
C LYS A 76 -22.05 -11.61 6.38
N THR A 77 -22.04 -10.53 7.16
CA THR A 77 -23.18 -10.09 7.98
C THR A 77 -24.13 -9.16 7.25
N ALA A 78 -23.74 -8.68 6.06
CA ALA A 78 -24.57 -7.79 5.24
C ALA A 78 -25.84 -8.50 4.74
N VAL A 79 -26.92 -7.74 4.64
CA VAL A 79 -28.17 -8.18 4.03
C VAL A 79 -28.18 -7.71 2.57
N TYR A 80 -28.47 -8.65 1.67
CA TYR A 80 -28.49 -8.39 0.23
C TYR A 80 -29.89 -8.53 -0.33
N THR A 81 -30.25 -7.61 -1.24
CA THR A 81 -31.52 -7.65 -1.97
C THR A 81 -31.26 -7.36 -3.45
N VAL A 82 -31.96 -8.08 -4.33
CA VAL A 82 -31.98 -7.79 -5.77
C VAL A 82 -33.10 -6.78 -6.05
N ASP A 83 -32.76 -5.69 -6.75
CA ASP A 83 -33.71 -4.65 -7.18
C ASP A 83 -33.48 -4.36 -8.67
N GLY A 84 -34.22 -5.10 -9.54
CA GLY A 84 -33.98 -5.09 -10.97
C GLY A 84 -32.55 -5.53 -11.34
N ASP A 85 -31.81 -4.67 -12.03
CA ASP A 85 -30.41 -4.90 -12.39
C ASP A 85 -29.43 -4.41 -11.31
N ALA A 86 -29.92 -4.11 -10.09
CA ALA A 86 -29.10 -3.62 -9.00
C ALA A 86 -28.97 -4.63 -7.86
N VAL A 87 -27.85 -4.51 -7.14
CA VAL A 87 -27.62 -5.14 -5.83
C VAL A 87 -27.79 -4.07 -4.76
N VAL A 88 -28.66 -4.31 -3.80
CA VAL A 88 -28.79 -3.49 -2.59
C VAL A 88 -28.04 -4.21 -1.47
N ILE A 89 -27.09 -3.51 -0.85
CA ILE A 89 -26.25 -4.02 0.25
C ILE A 89 -26.57 -3.19 1.50
N LYS A 90 -27.06 -3.84 2.54
CA LYS A 90 -27.27 -3.24 3.86
C LYS A 90 -26.28 -3.84 4.85
N THR A 91 -25.37 -3.02 5.33
CA THR A 91 -24.35 -3.40 6.32
C THR A 91 -24.91 -3.35 7.74
N GLU A 92 -24.35 -4.11 8.65
CA GLU A 92 -24.74 -4.14 10.07
C GLU A 92 -24.42 -2.82 10.79
N LYS A 93 -23.33 -2.17 10.37
CA LYS A 93 -22.87 -0.87 10.89
C LYS A 93 -22.62 0.10 9.75
N PRO A 94 -22.68 1.42 9.97
CA PRO A 94 -22.32 2.41 8.95
C PRO A 94 -20.95 2.11 8.34
N ARG A 95 -20.90 2.10 6.99
CA ARG A 95 -19.67 1.84 6.26
C ARG A 95 -19.56 2.76 5.05
N LEU A 96 -19.01 3.96 5.26
CA LEU A 96 -18.84 4.94 4.20
C LEU A 96 -17.81 4.51 3.16
N THR A 97 -16.88 3.61 3.55
CA THR A 97 -15.85 3.05 2.68
C THR A 97 -16.34 1.86 1.84
N LEU A 98 -17.64 1.50 1.86
CA LEU A 98 -18.14 0.31 1.16
C LEU A 98 -17.70 0.29 -0.32
N ILE A 99 -17.79 1.43 -1.01
CA ILE A 99 -17.45 1.51 -2.43
C ILE A 99 -15.93 1.30 -2.65
N ASN A 100 -15.10 1.80 -1.74
CA ASN A 100 -13.65 1.56 -1.73
C ASN A 100 -13.35 0.08 -1.47
N ASP A 101 -14.03 -0.52 -0.49
CA ASP A 101 -13.88 -1.94 -0.16
C ASP A 101 -14.24 -2.85 -1.33
N LEU A 102 -15.26 -2.47 -2.12
CA LEU A 102 -15.68 -3.19 -3.32
C LEU A 102 -14.75 -2.97 -4.54
N ALA A 103 -13.74 -2.11 -4.41
CA ALA A 103 -12.61 -1.97 -5.35
C ALA A 103 -11.37 -2.78 -4.92
N ASP A 104 -11.32 -3.30 -3.68
CA ASP A 104 -10.20 -4.14 -3.23
C ASP A 104 -10.20 -5.47 -4.03
N PRO A 105 -9.04 -5.94 -4.48
CA PRO A 105 -8.90 -7.20 -5.21
C PRO A 105 -9.56 -8.42 -4.58
N TYR A 106 -9.78 -8.44 -3.27
CA TYR A 106 -10.53 -9.53 -2.64
C TYR A 106 -12.00 -9.58 -3.09
N ALA A 107 -12.55 -8.44 -3.48
CA ALA A 107 -13.95 -8.32 -3.94
C ALA A 107 -14.13 -8.68 -5.43
N THR A 108 -13.16 -9.38 -6.04
CA THR A 108 -13.28 -9.88 -7.42
C THR A 108 -14.56 -10.69 -7.60
N ILE A 109 -15.33 -10.38 -8.64
CA ILE A 109 -16.57 -11.06 -8.96
C ILE A 109 -16.29 -12.36 -9.72
N ILE A 110 -16.72 -13.47 -9.14
CA ILE A 110 -16.52 -14.83 -9.65
C ILE A 110 -17.86 -15.55 -9.75
N ASP A 111 -18.05 -16.34 -10.79
CA ASP A 111 -19.21 -17.26 -10.89
C ASP A 111 -19.00 -18.44 -9.93
N VAL A 112 -19.50 -18.28 -8.70
CA VAL A 112 -19.31 -19.24 -7.60
C VAL A 112 -19.93 -20.59 -7.93
N ALA A 113 -21.10 -20.61 -8.54
CA ALA A 113 -21.82 -21.84 -8.83
C ALA A 113 -21.11 -22.74 -9.85
N ASN A 114 -20.38 -22.15 -10.80
CA ASN A 114 -19.73 -22.86 -11.88
C ASN A 114 -18.21 -23.02 -11.68
N THR A 115 -17.59 -22.30 -10.73
CA THR A 115 -16.16 -22.42 -10.43
C THR A 115 -15.90 -23.65 -9.57
N LYS A 116 -15.12 -24.60 -10.11
CA LYS A 116 -14.69 -25.82 -9.40
C LYS A 116 -13.39 -25.63 -8.63
N ASP A 117 -12.47 -24.84 -9.17
CA ASP A 117 -11.17 -24.55 -8.57
C ASP A 117 -10.98 -23.02 -8.56
N PHE A 118 -11.18 -22.41 -7.40
CA PHE A 118 -11.08 -20.96 -7.20
C PHE A 118 -9.65 -20.43 -7.26
N GLU A 119 -8.67 -21.28 -7.05
CA GLU A 119 -7.26 -20.89 -7.08
C GLU A 119 -6.69 -20.96 -8.49
N LYS A 120 -6.96 -22.07 -9.21
CA LYS A 120 -6.29 -22.38 -10.48
C LYS A 120 -7.11 -22.08 -11.71
N ALA A 121 -8.45 -22.07 -11.59
CA ALA A 121 -9.35 -21.91 -12.72
C ALA A 121 -10.63 -21.13 -12.34
N PRO A 122 -10.53 -19.91 -11.77
CA PRO A 122 -11.70 -19.10 -11.44
C PRO A 122 -12.45 -18.71 -12.72
N ILE A 123 -13.77 -18.81 -12.70
CA ILE A 123 -14.64 -18.30 -13.76
C ILE A 123 -15.01 -16.87 -13.39
N ALA A 124 -14.39 -15.89 -14.03
CA ALA A 124 -14.51 -14.48 -13.74
C ALA A 124 -14.76 -13.67 -15.02
N THR A 125 -14.79 -12.34 -14.91
CA THR A 125 -15.28 -11.44 -15.98
C THR A 125 -14.19 -10.84 -16.85
N GLY A 126 -12.91 -11.06 -16.54
CA GLY A 126 -11.80 -10.36 -17.14
C GLY A 126 -11.44 -10.71 -18.59
N PRO A 127 -10.55 -9.93 -19.23
CA PRO A 127 -10.10 -10.13 -20.61
C PRO A 127 -9.30 -11.41 -20.85
N PHE A 128 -8.81 -12.06 -19.78
CA PHE A 128 -8.07 -13.30 -19.87
C PHE A 128 -8.69 -14.39 -18.99
N VAL A 129 -8.40 -15.64 -19.32
CA VAL A 129 -8.81 -16.83 -18.58
C VAL A 129 -7.56 -17.57 -18.12
N MET A 130 -7.52 -18.00 -16.87
CA MET A 130 -6.42 -18.80 -16.33
C MET A 130 -6.36 -20.14 -17.03
N ALA A 131 -5.29 -20.42 -17.73
CA ALA A 131 -5.03 -21.70 -18.39
C ALA A 131 -4.25 -22.65 -17.50
N SER A 132 -3.27 -22.15 -16.75
CA SER A 132 -2.55 -22.91 -15.72
C SER A 132 -1.97 -21.98 -14.66
N TYR A 133 -1.90 -22.49 -13.43
CA TYR A 133 -1.32 -21.78 -12.29
C TYR A 133 -0.49 -22.74 -11.45
N GLU A 134 0.78 -22.39 -11.27
CA GLU A 134 1.70 -23.05 -10.34
C GLU A 134 2.19 -22.01 -9.34
N SER A 135 1.75 -22.17 -8.08
CA SER A 135 2.04 -21.21 -7.02
C SER A 135 3.54 -20.92 -6.88
N ASN A 136 3.90 -19.65 -6.81
CA ASN A 136 5.28 -19.17 -6.72
C ASN A 136 6.20 -19.53 -7.90
N LYS A 137 5.66 -19.97 -9.03
CA LYS A 137 6.46 -20.28 -10.22
C LYS A 137 5.93 -19.61 -11.47
N LYS A 138 4.71 -19.96 -11.90
CA LYS A 138 4.21 -19.58 -13.22
C LYS A 138 2.69 -19.48 -13.25
N ALA A 139 2.19 -18.47 -13.95
CA ALA A 139 0.78 -18.36 -14.32
C ALA A 139 0.68 -18.14 -15.84
N VAL A 140 -0.19 -18.89 -16.49
CA VAL A 140 -0.45 -18.77 -17.94
C VAL A 140 -1.90 -18.42 -18.14
N MET A 141 -2.16 -17.32 -18.80
CA MET A 141 -3.49 -16.84 -19.16
C MET A 141 -3.65 -16.88 -20.68
N LYS A 142 -4.86 -17.19 -21.13
CA LYS A 142 -5.27 -17.13 -22.53
C LYS A 142 -6.33 -16.05 -22.71
N LYS A 143 -6.42 -15.48 -23.90
CA LYS A 143 -7.47 -14.55 -24.33
C LYS A 143 -8.85 -15.09 -23.98
N ASN A 144 -9.69 -14.27 -23.40
CA ASN A 144 -11.12 -14.53 -23.22
C ASN A 144 -11.86 -14.12 -24.50
N PRO A 145 -12.29 -15.03 -25.35
CA PRO A 145 -12.97 -14.68 -26.61
C PRO A 145 -14.38 -14.11 -26.40
N LYS A 146 -14.90 -14.24 -25.16
CA LYS A 146 -16.23 -13.74 -24.77
C LYS A 146 -16.14 -12.52 -23.85
N TYR A 147 -15.02 -11.81 -23.87
CA TYR A 147 -14.84 -10.65 -23.00
C TYR A 147 -15.86 -9.55 -23.32
N TRP A 148 -16.62 -9.18 -22.35
CA TRP A 148 -17.70 -8.19 -22.46
C TRP A 148 -17.20 -6.77 -22.80
N GLY A 149 -15.95 -6.45 -22.41
CA GLY A 149 -15.34 -5.11 -22.59
C GLY A 149 -14.73 -4.88 -23.98
N GLY A 150 -15.01 -5.76 -24.96
CA GLY A 150 -14.55 -5.63 -26.34
C GLY A 150 -13.35 -6.51 -26.69
N GLU A 151 -12.69 -6.20 -27.81
CA GLU A 151 -11.60 -7.01 -28.33
C GLU A 151 -10.38 -7.00 -27.39
N VAL A 152 -9.84 -8.20 -27.13
CA VAL A 152 -8.59 -8.40 -26.40
C VAL A 152 -7.47 -8.57 -27.41
N LYS A 153 -6.44 -7.72 -27.35
CA LYS A 153 -5.40 -7.65 -28.38
C LYS A 153 -4.41 -8.80 -28.34
N SER A 154 -3.92 -9.16 -27.15
CA SER A 154 -3.00 -10.28 -26.98
C SER A 154 -3.71 -11.63 -26.92
N ASP A 155 -3.11 -12.68 -27.49
CA ASP A 155 -3.62 -14.05 -27.41
C ASP A 155 -3.46 -14.68 -26.02
N GLY A 156 -2.52 -14.18 -25.22
CA GLY A 156 -2.29 -14.63 -23.86
C GLY A 156 -1.18 -13.86 -23.16
N VAL A 157 -1.03 -14.17 -21.89
CA VAL A 157 0.00 -13.59 -21.01
C VAL A 157 0.61 -14.70 -20.16
N GLU A 158 1.90 -14.67 -19.99
CA GLU A 158 2.63 -15.56 -19.12
C GLU A 158 3.36 -14.76 -18.04
N TYR A 159 3.13 -15.10 -16.78
CA TYR A 159 3.89 -14.63 -15.65
C TYR A 159 4.83 -15.71 -15.14
N THR A 160 6.12 -15.40 -15.08
CA THR A 160 7.14 -16.27 -14.50
C THR A 160 7.81 -15.58 -13.33
N LYS A 161 7.90 -16.24 -12.19
CA LYS A 161 8.60 -15.70 -11.02
C LYS A 161 10.10 -15.95 -11.17
N VAL A 162 10.84 -14.85 -11.30
CA VAL A 162 12.31 -14.85 -11.26
C VAL A 162 12.75 -14.24 -9.94
N THR A 163 13.47 -14.99 -9.10
CA THR A 163 13.86 -14.56 -7.75
C THR A 163 15.20 -13.82 -7.73
N ASP A 164 16.06 -14.07 -8.69
CA ASP A 164 17.33 -13.38 -8.82
C ASP A 164 17.16 -12.12 -9.68
N ALA A 165 17.50 -10.97 -9.12
CA ALA A 165 17.32 -9.68 -9.78
C ALA A 165 18.20 -9.47 -11.01
N ASN A 166 19.40 -10.09 -11.04
CA ASN A 166 20.27 -10.00 -12.20
C ASN A 166 19.77 -10.91 -13.33
N ALA A 167 19.32 -12.13 -13.01
CA ALA A 167 18.70 -13.02 -13.98
C ALA A 167 17.45 -12.38 -14.59
N LEU A 168 16.60 -11.71 -13.79
CA LEU A 168 15.45 -10.96 -14.27
C LEU A 168 15.83 -9.87 -15.28
N ALA A 169 16.86 -9.07 -14.96
CA ALA A 169 17.35 -8.02 -15.85
C ALA A 169 17.93 -8.60 -17.15
N MET A 170 18.66 -9.71 -17.05
CA MET A 170 19.24 -10.41 -18.23
C MET A 170 18.15 -10.99 -19.13
N SER A 171 17.11 -11.61 -18.55
CA SER A 171 15.99 -12.16 -19.32
C SER A 171 15.26 -11.09 -20.13
N LEU A 172 15.08 -9.87 -19.58
CA LEU A 172 14.52 -8.76 -20.32
C LEU A 172 15.45 -8.27 -21.44
N GLN A 173 16.74 -8.14 -21.15
CA GLN A 173 17.74 -7.71 -22.13
C GLN A 173 17.92 -8.73 -23.28
N GLY A 174 17.81 -9.99 -22.98
CA GLY A 174 17.87 -11.11 -23.93
C GLY A 174 16.58 -11.33 -24.72
N GLY A 175 15.49 -10.66 -24.35
CA GLY A 175 14.18 -10.82 -24.99
C GLY A 175 13.44 -12.11 -24.61
N GLU A 176 13.85 -12.79 -23.54
CA GLU A 176 13.15 -13.96 -23.00
C GLU A 176 11.84 -13.56 -22.31
N VAL A 177 11.79 -12.34 -21.76
CA VAL A 177 10.58 -11.71 -21.23
C VAL A 177 10.41 -10.33 -21.85
N ASP A 178 9.17 -9.90 -21.99
CA ASP A 178 8.80 -8.59 -22.55
C ASP A 178 8.71 -7.49 -21.51
N ILE A 179 8.44 -7.88 -20.26
CA ILE A 179 8.23 -7.00 -19.11
C ILE A 179 8.93 -7.59 -17.89
N ALA A 180 9.68 -6.77 -17.17
CA ALA A 180 10.32 -7.13 -15.91
C ALA A 180 9.90 -6.14 -14.81
N GLN A 181 9.31 -6.65 -13.74
CA GLN A 181 8.89 -5.85 -12.58
C GLN A 181 9.93 -5.91 -11.46
N ASP A 182 9.88 -4.93 -10.57
CA ASP A 182 10.72 -4.85 -9.37
C ASP A 182 12.23 -4.93 -9.68
N LEU A 183 12.64 -4.29 -10.78
CA LEU A 183 14.05 -4.16 -11.12
C LEU A 183 14.81 -3.44 -10.00
N THR A 184 16.04 -3.87 -9.75
CA THR A 184 16.97 -3.08 -8.93
C THR A 184 17.32 -1.77 -9.64
N VAL A 185 17.74 -0.78 -8.87
CA VAL A 185 18.12 0.54 -9.43
C VAL A 185 19.19 0.40 -10.49
N ASP A 186 20.27 -0.33 -10.19
CA ASP A 186 21.38 -0.51 -11.14
C ASP A 186 20.94 -1.26 -12.41
N ALA A 187 20.05 -2.26 -12.28
CA ALA A 187 19.47 -2.96 -13.43
C ALA A 187 18.60 -2.02 -14.29
N ALA A 188 17.74 -1.21 -13.65
CA ALA A 188 16.89 -0.24 -14.33
C ALA A 188 17.71 0.84 -15.06
N GLU A 189 18.78 1.35 -14.45
CA GLU A 189 19.71 2.30 -15.09
C GLU A 189 20.40 1.69 -16.33
N ASN A 190 20.82 0.43 -16.22
CA ASN A 190 21.45 -0.28 -17.34
C ASN A 190 20.47 -0.59 -18.47
N ILE A 191 19.24 -0.96 -18.15
CA ILE A 191 18.15 -1.21 -19.10
C ILE A 191 17.76 0.10 -19.80
N ALA A 192 17.69 1.22 -19.08
CA ALA A 192 17.34 2.52 -19.64
C ALA A 192 18.33 3.03 -20.72
N LYS A 193 19.56 2.49 -20.78
CA LYS A 193 20.57 2.80 -21.79
C LYS A 193 20.39 2.02 -23.10
N LYS A 194 19.46 1.04 -23.14
CA LYS A 194 19.21 0.21 -24.33
C LYS A 194 18.17 0.85 -25.24
N ASP A 195 18.46 0.93 -26.53
CA ASP A 195 17.58 1.60 -27.51
C ASP A 195 16.21 0.95 -27.67
N ASN A 196 16.11 -0.36 -27.47
CA ASN A 196 14.89 -1.14 -27.64
C ASN A 196 14.07 -1.32 -26.34
N LEU A 197 14.56 -0.83 -25.19
CA LEU A 197 13.93 -0.97 -23.90
C LEU A 197 13.53 0.38 -23.31
N VAL A 198 12.60 0.38 -22.37
CA VAL A 198 12.19 1.53 -21.58
C VAL A 198 12.00 1.14 -20.11
N VAL A 199 12.32 2.03 -19.20
CA VAL A 199 12.04 1.88 -17.77
C VAL A 199 11.00 2.92 -17.37
N LYS A 200 9.93 2.46 -16.75
CA LYS A 200 8.92 3.33 -16.11
C LYS A 200 9.03 3.20 -14.59
N ARG A 201 8.77 4.32 -13.90
CA ARG A 201 8.81 4.43 -12.45
C ARG A 201 7.50 5.02 -11.95
N VAL A 202 6.92 4.40 -10.92
CA VAL A 202 5.68 4.88 -10.30
C VAL A 202 5.82 4.77 -8.77
N ALA A 203 5.58 5.88 -8.07
CA ALA A 203 5.51 5.89 -6.62
C ALA A 203 4.27 5.12 -6.16
N GLN A 204 4.42 4.28 -5.13
CA GLN A 204 3.34 3.49 -4.54
C GLN A 204 2.85 4.15 -3.24
N PRO A 205 1.58 3.98 -2.85
CA PRO A 205 1.09 4.30 -1.52
C PRO A 205 1.62 3.28 -0.49
N ARG A 206 2.90 2.97 -0.58
CA ARG A 206 3.62 1.98 0.24
C ARG A 206 4.83 2.66 0.84
N VAL A 207 4.82 2.83 2.15
CA VAL A 207 5.75 3.67 2.88
C VAL A 207 6.59 2.87 3.87
N TYR A 208 7.83 3.31 4.08
CA TYR A 208 8.67 2.91 5.21
C TYR A 208 8.28 3.77 6.40
N GLN A 209 7.35 3.25 7.20
CA GLN A 209 6.83 3.88 8.41
C GLN A 209 7.80 3.64 9.57
N MET A 210 8.17 4.69 10.29
CA MET A 210 9.00 4.61 11.47
C MET A 210 8.14 4.72 12.72
N TYR A 211 8.05 3.64 13.47
CA TYR A 211 7.43 3.60 14.80
C TYR A 211 8.41 4.04 15.87
N PHE A 212 7.93 4.83 16.80
CA PHE A 212 8.48 4.99 18.15
C PHE A 212 7.63 4.16 19.12
N ASN A 213 8.27 3.37 19.98
CA ASN A 213 7.56 2.72 21.09
C ASN A 213 7.38 3.74 22.21
N LEU A 214 6.23 4.39 22.27
CA LEU A 214 5.97 5.49 23.21
C LEU A 214 5.98 5.06 24.68
N ASN A 215 5.82 3.76 24.98
CA ASN A 215 5.99 3.23 26.33
C ASN A 215 7.46 3.23 26.79
N LYS A 216 8.41 3.12 25.85
CA LYS A 216 9.86 3.12 26.12
C LYS A 216 10.49 4.48 25.87
N MET A 217 10.16 5.12 24.74
CA MET A 217 10.68 6.41 24.32
C MET A 217 9.78 7.56 24.79
N GLN A 218 9.64 7.72 26.09
CA GLN A 218 8.75 8.73 26.70
C GLN A 218 9.24 10.15 26.49
N ASP A 219 10.59 10.38 26.42
CA ASP A 219 11.16 11.69 26.18
C ASP A 219 10.89 12.15 24.72
N LYS A 220 9.97 13.10 24.58
CA LYS A 220 9.59 13.67 23.28
C LYS A 220 10.77 14.34 22.57
N ALA A 221 11.69 14.95 23.31
CA ALA A 221 12.85 15.62 22.75
C ALA A 221 13.76 14.63 21.98
N VAL A 222 13.91 13.40 22.47
CA VAL A 222 14.66 12.35 21.77
C VAL A 222 13.97 11.96 20.46
N ARG A 223 12.64 11.78 20.47
CA ARG A 223 11.88 11.45 19.26
C ARG A 223 11.94 12.58 18.21
N GLU A 224 11.80 13.83 18.66
CA GLU A 224 11.93 15.01 17.79
C GLU A 224 13.34 15.13 17.20
N ALA A 225 14.39 14.91 18.00
CA ALA A 225 15.76 14.92 17.53
C ALA A 225 16.00 13.84 16.46
N ILE A 226 15.46 12.64 16.63
CA ILE A 226 15.51 11.58 15.62
C ILE A 226 14.85 12.03 14.31
N MET A 227 13.63 12.62 14.38
CA MET A 227 12.92 13.09 13.19
C MET A 227 13.68 14.21 12.45
N TYR A 228 14.28 15.15 13.16
CA TYR A 228 15.14 16.20 12.56
C TYR A 228 16.49 15.66 12.10
N GLY A 229 17.01 14.60 12.73
CA GLY A 229 18.32 14.01 12.45
C GLY A 229 18.38 13.13 11.21
N VAL A 230 17.22 12.68 10.67
CA VAL A 230 17.16 11.78 9.50
C VAL A 230 16.95 12.57 8.21
N ASN A 231 17.96 12.54 7.32
CA ASN A 231 17.89 13.15 5.99
C ASN A 231 17.21 12.19 5.00
N LYS A 232 15.90 12.22 4.98
CA LYS A 232 15.05 11.38 4.11
C LYS A 232 15.31 11.63 2.62
N LYS A 233 15.66 12.87 2.25
CA LYS A 233 15.99 13.22 0.86
C LYS A 233 17.26 12.51 0.42
N ASP A 234 18.32 12.55 1.22
CA ASP A 234 19.57 11.86 0.90
C ASP A 234 19.39 10.33 0.87
N ILE A 235 18.58 9.79 1.77
CA ILE A 235 18.18 8.37 1.72
C ILE A 235 17.56 8.03 0.36
N GLY A 236 16.58 8.83 -0.09
CA GLY A 236 15.90 8.58 -1.35
C GLY A 236 16.78 8.78 -2.59
N GLU A 237 17.46 9.92 -2.67
CA GLU A 237 18.20 10.33 -3.87
C GLU A 237 19.58 9.67 -3.97
N LYS A 238 20.37 9.64 -2.87
CA LYS A 238 21.76 9.16 -2.88
C LYS A 238 21.87 7.67 -2.59
N LEU A 239 21.27 7.20 -1.50
CA LEU A 239 21.33 5.79 -1.13
C LEU A 239 20.45 4.94 -2.04
N MET A 240 19.18 5.31 -2.17
CA MET A 240 18.17 4.51 -2.86
C MET A 240 18.02 4.89 -4.34
N LYS A 241 18.80 5.87 -4.84
CA LYS A 241 18.88 6.30 -6.25
C LYS A 241 17.49 6.46 -6.92
N GLY A 242 16.50 6.94 -6.16
CA GLY A 242 15.12 7.17 -6.63
C GLY A 242 14.20 5.95 -6.62
N SER A 243 14.62 4.79 -6.09
CA SER A 243 13.70 3.67 -5.82
C SER A 243 12.87 3.88 -4.54
N VAL A 244 13.23 4.89 -3.78
CA VAL A 244 12.46 5.40 -2.65
C VAL A 244 12.41 6.92 -2.79
N SER A 245 11.24 7.52 -2.69
CA SER A 245 11.07 8.98 -2.58
C SER A 245 10.85 9.38 -1.13
N ALA A 246 11.44 10.50 -0.68
CA ALA A 246 11.27 10.96 0.69
C ALA A 246 9.79 11.12 1.06
N ALA A 247 9.37 10.66 2.24
CA ALA A 247 8.01 10.79 2.73
C ALA A 247 7.95 11.72 3.94
N TYR A 248 6.98 12.65 3.92
CA TYR A 248 6.72 13.62 4.99
C TYR A 248 5.32 13.50 5.57
N SER A 249 4.57 12.50 5.12
CA SER A 249 3.23 12.15 5.55
C SER A 249 2.98 10.65 5.35
N ALA A 250 1.88 10.15 5.87
CA ALA A 250 1.45 8.76 5.66
C ALA A 250 1.04 8.48 4.21
N PHE A 251 0.65 9.50 3.46
CA PHE A 251 0.02 9.37 2.15
C PHE A 251 0.85 10.04 1.06
N PRO A 252 0.82 9.51 -0.19
CA PRO A 252 1.57 10.10 -1.30
C PRO A 252 1.20 11.57 -1.56
N ASP A 253 2.19 12.37 -1.97
CA ASP A 253 2.03 13.84 -2.15
C ASP A 253 1.07 14.22 -3.28
N ASP A 254 0.82 13.32 -4.23
CA ASP A 254 -0.15 13.46 -5.32
C ASP A 254 -1.58 13.12 -4.89
N SER A 255 -1.76 12.54 -3.70
CA SER A 255 -3.09 12.31 -3.11
C SER A 255 -3.62 13.58 -2.42
N ALA A 256 -4.94 13.66 -2.25
CA ALA A 256 -5.57 14.74 -1.48
C ALA A 256 -5.10 14.81 -0.02
N TYR A 257 -4.56 13.71 0.50
CA TYR A 257 -4.17 13.53 1.91
C TYR A 257 -2.66 13.68 2.14
N GLY A 258 -1.87 14.00 1.12
CA GLY A 258 -0.41 14.11 1.17
C GLY A 258 0.09 15.29 2.00
N ALA A 259 1.42 15.44 2.06
CA ALA A 259 2.09 16.37 2.97
C ALA A 259 1.90 17.87 2.67
N LYS A 260 1.33 18.25 1.52
CA LYS A 260 1.26 19.64 1.04
C LYS A 260 0.69 20.64 2.06
N ASN A 261 -0.27 20.19 2.87
CA ASN A 261 -0.94 21.03 3.89
C ASN A 261 -0.48 20.73 5.32
N LEU A 262 0.61 19.97 5.47
CA LEU A 262 1.20 19.63 6.77
C LEU A 262 2.46 20.45 7.03
N LYS A 263 2.88 20.48 8.29
CA LYS A 263 4.14 21.06 8.76
C LYS A 263 5.06 19.96 9.29
N PRO A 264 5.66 19.16 8.39
CA PRO A 264 6.52 18.06 8.81
C PRO A 264 7.84 18.59 9.38
N ARG A 265 8.53 17.76 10.16
CA ARG A 265 9.89 18.03 10.59
C ARG A 265 10.86 17.73 9.44
N MET A 266 11.44 18.77 8.88
CA MET A 266 12.45 18.65 7.83
C MET A 266 13.82 18.40 8.45
N PHE A 267 14.70 17.71 7.75
CA PHE A 267 16.07 17.46 8.20
C PHE A 267 16.79 18.74 8.62
N ASP A 268 17.25 18.75 9.85
CA ASP A 268 18.07 19.81 10.45
C ASP A 268 18.89 19.22 11.61
N ALA A 269 20.10 18.78 11.31
CA ALA A 269 20.99 18.16 12.30
C ALA A 269 21.42 19.13 13.40
N ALA A 270 21.51 20.44 13.12
CA ALA A 270 21.84 21.44 14.13
C ALA A 270 20.68 21.61 15.13
N LYS A 271 19.46 21.68 14.63
CA LYS A 271 18.25 21.70 15.46
C LYS A 271 18.08 20.45 16.29
N ALA A 272 18.36 19.26 15.71
CA ALA A 272 18.32 17.99 16.44
C ALA A 272 19.28 18.01 17.65
N LYS A 273 20.53 18.45 17.45
CA LYS A 273 21.51 18.61 18.53
C LYS A 273 21.06 19.61 19.59
N GLN A 274 20.49 20.73 19.16
CA GLN A 274 19.99 21.76 20.09
C GLN A 274 18.85 21.22 20.96
N ILE A 275 17.90 20.48 20.37
CA ILE A 275 16.78 19.85 21.10
C ILE A 275 17.33 18.87 22.18
N LEU A 276 18.31 18.06 21.85
CA LEU A 276 18.94 17.14 22.81
C LEU A 276 19.65 17.91 23.91
N ALA A 277 20.41 18.98 23.58
CA ALA A 277 21.12 19.79 24.55
C ALA A 277 20.15 20.50 25.52
N ASP A 278 19.05 21.07 25.00
CA ASP A 278 17.99 21.74 25.80
C ASP A 278 17.28 20.74 26.74
N ALA A 279 17.15 19.49 26.32
CA ALA A 279 16.62 18.40 27.14
C ALA A 279 17.63 17.80 28.13
N GLY A 280 18.87 18.33 28.19
CA GLY A 280 19.90 17.92 29.14
C GLY A 280 20.83 16.79 28.66
N TYR A 281 20.77 16.42 27.39
CA TYR A 281 21.68 15.45 26.80
C TYR A 281 22.97 16.15 26.34
N LYS A 282 24.15 15.71 26.82
CA LYS A 282 25.45 16.29 26.50
C LYS A 282 26.51 15.20 26.40
N ASP A 283 27.40 15.31 25.44
CA ASP A 283 28.60 14.46 25.36
C ASP A 283 29.59 14.93 26.44
N THR A 284 29.67 14.16 27.51
CA THR A 284 30.46 14.52 28.69
C THR A 284 31.79 13.79 28.73
N ASN A 285 31.98 12.75 27.95
CA ASN A 285 33.19 11.93 27.91
C ASN A 285 34.00 12.09 26.60
N GLY A 286 33.44 12.75 25.58
CA GLY A 286 34.08 13.05 24.30
C GLY A 286 34.05 11.91 23.29
N ASP A 287 33.19 10.90 23.47
CA ASP A 287 33.06 9.75 22.56
C ASP A 287 32.13 10.00 21.38
N GLY A 288 31.47 11.15 21.38
CA GLY A 288 30.51 11.56 20.32
C GLY A 288 29.10 11.11 20.57
N ILE A 289 28.78 10.44 21.68
CA ILE A 289 27.46 10.07 22.12
C ILE A 289 27.05 10.97 23.28
N VAL A 290 25.79 11.45 23.27
CA VAL A 290 25.29 12.30 24.35
C VAL A 290 24.77 11.47 25.53
N GLU A 291 25.03 11.96 26.75
CA GLU A 291 24.52 11.34 27.99
C GLU A 291 23.52 12.26 28.69
N LYS A 292 22.62 11.64 29.44
CA LYS A 292 21.77 12.26 30.43
C LYS A 292 21.80 11.43 31.72
N ASP A 293 22.04 12.09 32.86
CA ASP A 293 22.18 11.43 34.17
C ASP A 293 23.25 10.31 34.17
N GLY A 294 24.37 10.53 33.46
CA GLY A 294 25.49 9.61 33.33
C GLY A 294 25.22 8.37 32.47
N LYS A 295 24.09 8.34 31.72
CA LYS A 295 23.74 7.23 30.83
C LYS A 295 23.81 7.67 29.37
N PRO A 296 24.49 6.92 28.48
CA PRO A 296 24.52 7.23 27.06
C PRO A 296 23.13 7.08 26.43
N LEU A 297 22.83 7.95 25.47
CA LEU A 297 21.60 7.87 24.71
C LEU A 297 21.71 6.75 23.67
N THR A 298 21.29 5.57 24.06
CA THR A 298 21.26 4.37 23.20
C THR A 298 19.84 4.02 22.83
N VAL A 299 19.61 3.70 21.55
CA VAL A 299 18.30 3.40 20.98
C VAL A 299 18.34 2.07 20.23
N GLN A 300 17.50 1.11 20.61
CA GLN A 300 17.33 -0.15 19.87
C GLN A 300 16.48 0.08 18.61
N PHE A 301 17.07 -0.15 17.45
CA PHE A 301 16.39 -0.08 16.15
C PHE A 301 16.09 -1.48 15.62
N SER A 302 14.86 -1.94 15.78
CA SER A 302 14.45 -3.26 15.32
C SER A 302 13.98 -3.20 13.87
N VAL A 303 14.54 -4.09 13.05
CA VAL A 303 14.26 -4.20 11.61
C VAL A 303 14.06 -5.66 11.21
N TYR A 304 13.39 -5.89 10.08
CA TYR A 304 13.14 -7.22 9.56
C TYR A 304 13.46 -7.32 8.06
N LYS A 305 13.65 -8.53 7.58
CA LYS A 305 14.02 -8.81 6.19
C LYS A 305 12.87 -8.49 5.23
N ARG A 306 12.82 -7.27 4.76
CA ARG A 306 11.79 -6.78 3.84
C ARG A 306 12.29 -5.59 3.02
N ALA A 307 12.15 -5.67 1.69
CA ALA A 307 12.46 -4.57 0.77
C ALA A 307 13.79 -3.85 1.15
N ALA A 308 13.81 -2.53 1.19
CA ALA A 308 15.00 -1.72 1.50
C ALA A 308 15.16 -1.36 2.99
N ILE A 309 14.49 -2.05 3.91
CA ILE A 309 14.54 -1.72 5.36
C ILE A 309 15.97 -1.72 5.89
N ALA A 310 16.77 -2.76 5.61
CA ALA A 310 18.12 -2.87 6.16
C ALA A 310 19.06 -1.75 5.69
N PRO A 311 19.21 -1.43 4.39
CA PRO A 311 20.07 -0.32 3.97
C PRO A 311 19.58 1.04 4.50
N ILE A 312 18.25 1.29 4.55
CA ILE A 312 17.69 2.51 5.13
C ILE A 312 18.05 2.61 6.61
N ALA A 313 17.91 1.54 7.39
CA ALA A 313 18.23 1.53 8.81
C ALA A 313 19.72 1.78 9.07
N THR A 314 20.60 1.22 8.25
CA THR A 314 22.05 1.45 8.36
C THR A 314 22.42 2.91 8.11
N GLU A 315 21.79 3.54 7.10
CA GLU A 315 22.00 4.96 6.84
C GLU A 315 21.45 5.84 7.97
N MET A 316 20.25 5.52 8.47
CA MET A 316 19.69 6.24 9.63
C MET A 316 20.57 6.11 10.87
N GLN A 317 21.16 4.95 11.14
CA GLN A 317 22.13 4.74 12.22
C GLN A 317 23.33 5.69 12.06
N ALA A 318 23.89 5.78 10.86
CA ALA A 318 25.02 6.65 10.58
C ALA A 318 24.68 8.14 10.77
N GLN A 319 23.50 8.57 10.32
CA GLN A 319 23.04 9.95 10.47
C GLN A 319 22.73 10.30 11.94
N LEU A 320 22.08 9.40 12.68
CA LEU A 320 21.74 9.61 14.09
C LEU A 320 22.98 9.64 14.99
N LYS A 321 24.02 8.88 14.65
CA LYS A 321 25.33 8.98 15.33
C LYS A 321 25.92 10.38 15.20
N GLN A 322 25.73 11.07 14.07
CA GLN A 322 26.25 12.43 13.88
C GLN A 322 25.60 13.46 14.81
N ILE A 323 24.42 13.16 15.36
CA ILE A 323 23.72 14.01 16.33
C ILE A 323 23.88 13.51 17.77
N GLY A 324 24.72 12.48 18.00
CA GLY A 324 25.05 11.97 19.33
C GLY A 324 24.18 10.85 19.84
N ILE A 325 23.42 10.16 18.97
CA ILE A 325 22.58 9.01 19.36
C ILE A 325 23.28 7.70 18.95
N ASP A 326 23.52 6.81 19.92
CA ASP A 326 23.98 5.45 19.66
C ASP A 326 22.80 4.57 19.26
N VAL A 327 22.74 4.15 17.99
CA VAL A 327 21.67 3.31 17.46
C VAL A 327 22.16 1.87 17.31
N GLN A 328 21.50 0.94 17.99
CA GLN A 328 21.79 -0.49 17.94
C GLN A 328 20.77 -1.22 17.08
N ILE A 329 21.17 -1.63 15.87
CA ILE A 329 20.29 -2.33 14.94
C ILE A 329 20.15 -3.79 15.35
N LYS A 330 18.87 -4.22 15.55
CA LYS A 330 18.51 -5.62 15.81
C LYS A 330 17.74 -6.18 14.64
N ASN A 331 18.30 -7.21 13.99
CA ASN A 331 17.74 -7.80 12.78
C ASN A 331 16.85 -9.01 13.10
N PHE A 332 15.70 -9.07 12.45
CA PHE A 332 14.74 -10.18 12.54
C PHE A 332 14.40 -10.70 11.13
N GLU A 333 14.08 -11.98 11.01
CA GLU A 333 13.60 -12.55 9.75
C GLU A 333 12.18 -12.07 9.38
N LYS A 334 11.34 -11.82 10.39
CA LYS A 334 9.96 -11.36 10.25
C LYS A 334 9.68 -10.25 11.27
N ALA A 335 8.60 -9.52 11.07
CA ALA A 335 8.14 -8.43 11.94
C ALA A 335 7.55 -8.90 13.29
N THR A 336 8.07 -9.99 13.87
CA THR A 336 7.54 -10.62 15.10
C THR A 336 7.82 -9.83 16.38
N PHE A 337 8.74 -8.88 16.32
CA PHE A 337 9.11 -8.02 17.44
C PHE A 337 8.09 -6.92 17.76
N PHE A 338 7.14 -6.66 16.85
CA PHE A 338 6.13 -5.63 17.10
C PHE A 338 5.17 -6.01 18.22
N ALA A 339 4.62 -7.22 18.21
CA ALA A 339 3.65 -7.65 19.21
C ALA A 339 4.20 -7.61 20.65
N PRO A 340 5.41 -8.11 20.96
CA PRO A 340 6.01 -7.96 22.30
C PRO A 340 6.61 -6.57 22.57
N GLY A 341 6.63 -5.64 21.60
CA GLY A 341 7.23 -4.32 21.75
C GLY A 341 8.76 -4.36 21.90
N ASP A 342 9.44 -5.31 21.25
CA ASP A 342 10.89 -5.45 21.32
C ASP A 342 11.61 -4.47 20.38
N PHE A 343 11.40 -3.17 20.61
CA PHE A 343 12.03 -2.06 19.90
C PHE A 343 11.88 -0.76 20.68
N ASP A 344 12.77 0.18 20.45
CA ASP A 344 12.59 1.59 20.75
C ASP A 344 12.11 2.31 19.50
N ILE A 345 12.81 2.12 18.37
CA ILE A 345 12.36 2.51 17.03
C ILE A 345 12.30 1.27 16.12
N ALA A 346 11.40 1.30 15.14
CA ALA A 346 11.28 0.23 14.16
C ALA A 346 10.81 0.76 12.80
N LEU A 347 11.25 0.14 11.71
CA LEU A 347 10.68 0.37 10.39
C LEU A 347 9.67 -0.71 10.05
N TYR A 348 8.54 -0.28 9.51
CA TYR A 348 7.49 -1.14 8.98
C TYR A 348 7.13 -0.74 7.55
N TYR A 349 7.07 -1.71 6.66
CA TYR A 349 6.76 -1.48 5.25
C TYR A 349 5.29 -1.75 4.98
N VAL A 350 4.47 -0.71 4.85
CA VAL A 350 3.01 -0.79 4.84
C VAL A 350 2.39 -0.04 3.66
N VAL A 351 1.25 -0.54 3.16
CA VAL A 351 0.38 0.18 2.23
C VAL A 351 -0.58 1.04 3.03
N THR A 352 -0.60 2.34 2.76
CA THR A 352 -1.40 3.30 3.52
C THR A 352 -2.77 3.61 2.88
N MET A 353 -2.88 3.42 1.56
CA MET A 353 -4.12 3.67 0.82
C MET A 353 -4.35 2.58 -0.25
N PRO A 354 -4.63 1.33 0.13
CA PRO A 354 -4.79 0.25 -0.85
C PRO A 354 -5.98 0.47 -1.80
N VAL A 355 -7.03 1.13 -1.31
CA VAL A 355 -8.28 1.39 -2.02
C VAL A 355 -8.67 2.87 -2.01
N GLY A 356 -7.69 3.76 -1.96
CA GLY A 356 -7.91 5.21 -2.07
C GLY A 356 -8.45 5.90 -0.81
N ASP A 357 -8.87 5.19 0.23
CA ASP A 357 -9.34 5.77 1.49
C ASP A 357 -8.27 5.65 2.59
N PRO A 358 -8.03 6.72 3.38
CA PRO A 358 -7.02 6.77 4.43
C PRO A 358 -7.47 6.15 5.75
N TYR A 359 -8.77 5.88 5.95
CA TYR A 359 -9.34 5.55 7.25
C TYR A 359 -8.73 4.31 7.88
N ASP A 360 -8.67 3.21 7.12
CA ASP A 360 -8.16 1.93 7.66
C ASP A 360 -6.72 2.05 8.16
N PHE A 361 -5.89 2.81 7.44
CA PHE A 361 -4.52 3.06 7.90
C PHE A 361 -4.50 3.90 9.17
N LEU A 362 -5.24 5.01 9.19
CA LEU A 362 -5.28 5.92 10.35
C LEU A 362 -5.83 5.22 11.59
N TYR A 363 -6.91 4.44 11.44
CA TYR A 363 -7.46 3.63 12.52
C TYR A 363 -6.44 2.62 13.03
N ASN A 364 -5.87 1.82 12.13
CA ASN A 364 -4.91 0.78 12.50
C ASN A 364 -3.65 1.35 13.19
N ALA A 365 -3.16 2.49 12.73
CA ALA A 365 -1.92 3.08 13.24
C ALA A 365 -2.12 3.91 14.52
N TYR A 366 -3.31 4.52 14.72
CA TYR A 366 -3.49 5.56 15.73
C TYR A 366 -4.62 5.31 16.72
N ASP A 367 -5.57 4.38 16.45
CA ASP A 367 -6.59 4.03 17.42
C ASP A 367 -5.98 3.26 18.60
N LYS A 368 -6.32 3.68 19.83
CA LYS A 368 -5.76 3.12 21.07
C LYS A 368 -6.07 1.64 21.29
N ASP A 369 -7.18 1.15 20.73
CA ASP A 369 -7.65 -0.23 20.85
C ASP A 369 -7.22 -1.10 19.67
N SER A 370 -6.54 -0.51 18.66
CA SER A 370 -6.01 -1.24 17.52
C SER A 370 -4.85 -2.16 17.91
N LYS A 371 -4.94 -3.44 17.54
CA LYS A 371 -3.90 -4.44 17.77
C LYS A 371 -2.60 -4.20 16.97
N VAL A 372 -2.64 -3.30 15.98
CA VAL A 372 -1.50 -2.94 15.14
C VAL A 372 -1.03 -1.49 15.35
N ASN A 373 -1.55 -0.81 16.38
CA ASN A 373 -0.97 0.41 16.92
C ASN A 373 0.29 0.07 17.75
N PHE A 374 1.31 -0.40 17.07
CA PHE A 374 2.54 -0.89 17.71
C PHE A 374 3.34 0.20 18.45
N GLY A 375 3.11 1.46 18.12
CA GLY A 375 3.70 2.61 18.81
C GLY A 375 3.03 2.94 20.14
N HIS A 376 1.88 2.37 20.45
CA HIS A 376 1.04 2.66 21.61
C HIS A 376 0.59 4.15 21.67
N TYR A 377 0.34 4.74 20.50
CA TYR A 377 -0.13 6.12 20.43
C TYR A 377 -1.54 6.24 20.99
N ASN A 378 -1.73 7.22 21.88
CA ASN A 378 -3.03 7.48 22.49
C ASN A 378 -3.15 9.00 22.77
N ASN A 379 -3.79 9.70 21.85
CA ASN A 379 -4.15 11.11 21.98
C ASN A 379 -5.68 11.23 21.97
N PRO A 380 -6.33 11.70 23.04
CA PRO A 380 -7.80 11.74 23.16
C PRO A 380 -8.49 12.52 22.02
N GLU A 381 -7.87 13.61 21.53
CA GLU A 381 -8.44 14.36 20.41
C GLU A 381 -8.42 13.54 19.12
N VAL A 382 -7.31 12.83 18.86
CA VAL A 382 -7.18 11.96 17.68
C VAL A 382 -8.18 10.81 17.74
N GLN A 383 -8.46 10.23 18.93
CA GLN A 383 -9.50 9.21 19.07
C GLN A 383 -10.87 9.76 18.63
N GLY A 384 -11.25 10.95 19.12
CA GLY A 384 -12.50 11.60 18.71
C GLY A 384 -12.57 11.90 17.20
N TRP A 385 -11.45 12.33 16.60
CA TRP A 385 -11.39 12.59 15.15
C TRP A 385 -11.43 11.33 14.30
N LEU A 386 -10.92 10.20 14.78
CA LEU A 386 -11.07 8.91 14.11
C LEU A 386 -12.53 8.45 14.09
N GLU A 387 -13.27 8.64 15.20
CA GLU A 387 -14.71 8.36 15.26
C GLU A 387 -15.53 9.30 14.33
N GLU A 388 -15.15 10.59 14.25
CA GLU A 388 -15.75 11.56 13.35
C GLU A 388 -15.47 11.19 11.88
N LEU A 389 -14.24 10.78 11.56
CA LEU A 389 -13.83 10.41 10.21
C LEU A 389 -14.65 9.27 9.63
N GLN A 390 -15.10 8.32 10.46
CA GLN A 390 -16.01 7.25 10.05
C GLN A 390 -17.35 7.73 9.50
N LYS A 391 -17.77 8.93 9.90
CA LYS A 391 -19.09 9.52 9.59
C LYS A 391 -19.02 10.56 8.47
N LEU A 392 -17.82 11.01 8.12
CA LEU A 392 -17.63 12.01 7.08
C LEU A 392 -17.58 11.35 5.69
N PRO A 393 -18.46 11.77 4.76
CA PRO A 393 -18.36 11.36 3.36
C PRO A 393 -17.11 11.96 2.69
N ASP A 394 -16.78 11.46 1.51
CA ASP A 394 -15.72 12.05 0.69
C ASP A 394 -15.97 13.53 0.44
N GLY A 395 -14.91 14.34 0.52
CA GLY A 395 -14.96 15.77 0.32
C GLY A 395 -13.94 16.53 1.16
N GLU A 396 -14.01 17.85 1.07
CA GLU A 396 -13.05 18.77 1.71
C GLU A 396 -12.97 18.59 3.23
N ALA A 397 -14.11 18.42 3.91
CA ALA A 397 -14.14 18.23 5.37
C ALA A 397 -13.39 16.95 5.79
N ARG A 398 -13.54 15.86 5.02
CA ARG A 398 -12.79 14.62 5.25
C ARG A 398 -11.29 14.84 5.07
N VAL A 399 -10.88 15.53 4.01
CA VAL A 399 -9.47 15.85 3.72
C VAL A 399 -8.87 16.68 4.84
N GLN A 400 -9.58 17.73 5.31
CA GLN A 400 -9.12 18.58 6.41
C GLN A 400 -8.98 17.81 7.72
N LEU A 401 -9.91 16.92 8.04
CA LEU A 401 -9.83 16.09 9.23
C LEU A 401 -8.66 15.11 9.20
N VAL A 402 -8.40 14.50 8.04
CA VAL A 402 -7.23 13.63 7.84
C VAL A 402 -5.92 14.40 8.02
N HIS A 403 -5.81 15.60 7.48
CA HIS A 403 -4.65 16.48 7.72
C HIS A 403 -4.50 16.83 9.19
N LYS A 404 -5.60 17.13 9.88
CA LYS A 404 -5.60 17.44 11.32
C LYS A 404 -5.08 16.26 12.15
N ILE A 405 -5.53 15.03 11.85
CA ILE A 405 -5.04 13.81 12.50
C ILE A 405 -3.53 13.63 12.25
N GLN A 406 -3.09 13.72 10.99
CA GLN A 406 -1.67 13.58 10.66
C GLN A 406 -0.81 14.65 11.34
N GLN A 407 -1.27 15.91 11.37
CA GLN A 407 -0.52 16.99 12.01
C GLN A 407 -0.35 16.74 13.51
N ALA A 408 -1.38 16.28 14.21
CA ALA A 408 -1.27 15.93 15.62
C ALA A 408 -0.23 14.83 15.89
N VAL A 409 -0.21 13.80 15.07
CA VAL A 409 0.80 12.72 15.16
C VAL A 409 2.23 13.26 14.92
N ILE A 410 2.38 14.18 13.95
CA ILE A 410 3.66 14.87 13.71
C ILE A 410 4.02 15.71 14.92
N ASP A 411 3.10 16.55 15.44
CA ASP A 411 3.35 17.44 16.55
C ASP A 411 3.72 16.68 17.83
N ASP A 412 3.09 15.54 18.07
CA ASP A 412 3.40 14.64 19.20
C ASP A 412 4.71 13.86 19.04
N ALA A 413 5.34 13.94 17.86
CA ALA A 413 6.49 13.11 17.49
C ALA A 413 6.22 11.62 17.76
N ALA A 414 5.00 11.17 17.43
CA ALA A 414 4.57 9.82 17.76
C ALA A 414 4.95 8.78 16.69
N MET A 415 5.12 9.23 15.45
CA MET A 415 5.44 8.41 14.30
C MET A 415 6.05 9.26 13.20
N ASP A 416 6.87 8.64 12.34
CA ASP A 416 7.43 9.32 11.17
C ASP A 416 7.40 8.40 9.94
N PHE A 417 7.65 8.97 8.77
CA PHE A 417 7.65 8.28 7.48
C PHE A 417 8.95 8.59 6.76
N VAL A 418 9.70 7.56 6.37
CA VAL A 418 11.04 7.74 5.78
C VAL A 418 10.96 7.93 4.28
N GLY A 419 10.16 7.12 3.59
CA GLY A 419 10.04 7.21 2.16
C GLY A 419 8.97 6.31 1.57
N PHE A 420 8.43 6.70 0.39
CA PHE A 420 7.55 5.88 -0.42
C PHE A 420 8.35 5.02 -1.40
N ASN A 421 7.93 3.76 -1.52
CA ASN A 421 8.51 2.86 -2.52
C ASN A 421 8.15 3.29 -3.94
N THR A 422 9.10 3.17 -4.85
CA THR A 422 8.90 3.41 -6.29
C THR A 422 9.12 2.10 -7.03
N ILE A 423 8.09 1.60 -7.72
CA ILE A 423 8.22 0.43 -8.60
C ILE A 423 9.04 0.85 -9.82
N GLN A 424 9.96 -0.02 -10.23
CA GLN A 424 10.71 0.12 -11.47
C GLN A 424 10.37 -1.04 -12.40
N VAL A 425 9.75 -0.72 -13.54
CA VAL A 425 9.34 -1.69 -14.54
C VAL A 425 10.09 -1.44 -15.83
N GLY A 426 10.89 -2.41 -16.25
CA GLY A 426 11.51 -2.45 -17.57
C GLY A 426 10.61 -3.16 -18.56
N MET A 427 10.55 -2.67 -19.80
CA MET A 427 9.78 -3.32 -20.84
C MET A 427 10.34 -3.01 -22.25
N GLY A 428 10.01 -3.84 -23.22
CA GLY A 428 10.24 -3.56 -24.62
C GLY A 428 9.48 -2.30 -25.07
N LYS A 429 10.09 -1.46 -25.91
CA LYS A 429 9.41 -0.25 -26.46
C LYS A 429 8.20 -0.59 -27.33
N ASN A 430 8.14 -1.81 -27.86
CA ASN A 430 7.00 -2.33 -28.64
C ASN A 430 5.84 -2.83 -27.77
N VAL A 431 6.02 -2.97 -26.45
CA VAL A 431 4.95 -3.33 -25.54
C VAL A 431 4.04 -2.13 -25.30
N LYS A 432 2.74 -2.31 -25.55
CA LYS A 432 1.70 -1.30 -25.34
C LYS A 432 0.61 -1.84 -24.40
N GLY A 433 -0.16 -0.95 -23.79
CA GLY A 433 -1.33 -1.31 -23.00
C GLY A 433 -1.01 -1.98 -21.65
N TYR A 434 0.27 -2.11 -21.27
CA TYR A 434 0.64 -2.53 -19.91
C TYR A 434 0.52 -1.33 -18.96
N LEU A 435 -0.31 -1.48 -17.94
CA LEU A 435 -0.54 -0.42 -16.96
C LEU A 435 0.39 -0.57 -15.76
N ILE A 436 0.96 0.54 -15.34
CA ILE A 436 1.74 0.64 -14.12
C ILE A 436 1.03 1.63 -13.22
N THR A 437 0.23 1.10 -12.30
CA THR A 437 -0.57 1.88 -11.36
C THR A 437 0.10 1.91 -9.99
N PRO A 438 -0.14 2.94 -9.16
CA PRO A 438 0.46 3.04 -7.83
C PRO A 438 0.16 1.83 -6.93
N ASN A 439 -1.02 1.22 -7.05
CA ASN A 439 -1.43 0.06 -6.27
C ASN A 439 -1.09 -1.30 -6.91
N ASP A 440 -0.49 -1.31 -8.10
CA ASP A 440 -0.08 -2.50 -8.88
C ASP A 440 -1.19 -3.52 -9.18
N TYR A 441 -2.47 -3.08 -9.23
CA TYR A 441 -3.61 -3.98 -9.38
C TYR A 441 -3.95 -4.34 -10.82
N TYR A 442 -3.98 -3.38 -11.73
CA TYR A 442 -4.59 -3.51 -13.07
C TYR A 442 -3.56 -3.58 -14.19
N GLN A 443 -2.53 -4.42 -14.04
CA GLN A 443 -1.37 -4.42 -14.93
C GLN A 443 -1.69 -4.96 -16.32
N VAL A 444 -2.48 -6.01 -16.40
CA VAL A 444 -2.86 -6.68 -17.64
C VAL A 444 -4.27 -6.33 -18.01
N THR A 445 -4.45 -5.70 -19.15
CA THR A 445 -5.76 -5.27 -19.69
C THR A 445 -5.98 -5.84 -21.09
N LYS A 446 -7.20 -5.64 -21.63
CA LYS A 446 -7.54 -6.00 -23.02
C LYS A 446 -6.63 -5.34 -24.06
N ASP A 447 -6.03 -4.20 -23.71
CA ASP A 447 -5.21 -3.38 -24.62
C ASP A 447 -3.73 -3.74 -24.61
N LEU A 448 -3.34 -4.72 -23.79
CA LEU A 448 -1.97 -5.25 -23.78
C LEU A 448 -1.66 -5.88 -25.13
N GLU A 449 -0.58 -5.40 -25.78
CA GLU A 449 -0.07 -5.93 -27.05
C GLU A 449 1.45 -5.78 -27.15
N LYS A 450 2.06 -6.60 -27.99
CA LYS A 450 3.48 -6.56 -28.33
C LYS A 450 3.66 -6.44 -29.85
#